data_3f9a1dcd5d7ad2d89506fafa65a7f4cd
#
_entry.id   3f9a1dcd5d7ad2d89506fafa65a7f4cd
#
_cell.length_a   1.000
_cell.length_b   1.000
_cell.length_c   1.000
_cell.angle_alpha   90.00
_cell.angle_beta   90.00
_cell.angle_gamma   90.00
#
_symmetry.space_group_name_H-M   'P 1'
#
loop_
_entity.id
_entity.type
_entity.pdbx_description
1 polymer ?
#
loop_
_entity_poly.entity_id
_entity_poly.type
_entity_poly.pdbx_seq_one_letter_code
_entity_poly.pdbx_strand_id
1 'polypeptide(L)'
;MFKLIVLFLMICAIPFFSEELTHKSITVRTTYYNPVSSQCSGNPLITADGSKISLQKLKNGELKWVAISRDLLKQFPHGSKIKVVSKKHPEINGVYEIHDTMGPKHTYSIDILAHQSKGHLFGAHLVSIRKVK
;
A
#
# COMPACT_ATOMS: atom_id res chain seq x y z
N MET A 1 -59.17 -28.35 28.20
CA MET A 1 -57.98 -27.56 28.54
C MET A 1 -56.90 -27.83 27.50
N PHE A 2 -56.69 -26.90 26.58
CA PHE A 2 -55.60 -26.99 25.62
C PHE A 2 -54.38 -26.33 26.23
N LYS A 3 -53.31 -27.13 26.49
CA LYS A 3 -52.01 -26.62 26.83
C LYS A 3 -51.30 -26.12 25.58
N LEU A 4 -51.19 -24.80 25.44
CA LEU A 4 -50.40 -24.18 24.41
C LEU A 4 -48.93 -24.38 24.75
N ILE A 5 -48.23 -25.27 23.98
CA ILE A 5 -46.77 -25.41 24.06
C ILE A 5 -46.19 -24.32 23.19
N VAL A 6 -45.72 -23.26 23.81
CA VAL A 6 -44.94 -22.25 23.13
C VAL A 6 -43.51 -22.79 22.96
N LEU A 7 -43.21 -23.27 21.76
CA LEU A 7 -41.86 -23.67 21.39
C LEU A 7 -41.03 -22.42 21.16
N PHE A 8 -40.22 -22.05 22.16
CA PHE A 8 -39.27 -20.96 22.04
C PHE A 8 -38.11 -21.47 21.14
N LEU A 9 -38.15 -21.12 19.85
CA LEU A 9 -37.03 -21.29 18.92
C LEU A 9 -35.94 -20.28 19.35
N MET A 10 -34.98 -20.75 20.15
CA MET A 10 -33.77 -20.02 20.45
C MET A 10 -32.92 -20.00 19.19
N ILE A 11 -33.04 -18.95 18.38
CA ILE A 11 -32.14 -18.70 17.26
C ILE A 11 -30.81 -18.32 17.89
N CYS A 12 -29.91 -19.30 17.96
CA CYS A 12 -28.50 -19.05 18.30
C CYS A 12 -27.89 -18.24 17.14
N ALA A 13 -27.83 -16.93 17.28
CA ALA A 13 -27.05 -16.09 16.40
C ALA A 13 -25.58 -16.47 16.64
N ILE A 14 -25.03 -17.31 15.75
CA ILE A 14 -23.61 -17.59 15.70
C ILE A 14 -22.98 -16.27 15.23
N PRO A 15 -22.14 -15.60 16.04
CA PRO A 15 -21.42 -14.45 15.54
C PRO A 15 -20.52 -14.95 14.41
N PHE A 16 -20.81 -14.49 13.19
CA PHE A 16 -19.88 -14.60 12.10
C PHE A 16 -18.65 -13.77 12.47
N PHE A 17 -17.68 -14.39 13.13
CA PHE A 17 -16.31 -13.90 13.14
C PHE A 17 -15.81 -14.10 11.71
N SER A 18 -15.89 -13.05 10.89
CA SER A 18 -14.99 -12.98 9.75
C SER A 18 -13.60 -12.87 10.37
N GLU A 19 -12.83 -13.96 10.36
CA GLU A 19 -11.39 -13.88 10.43
C GLU A 19 -10.98 -13.00 9.25
N GLU A 20 -10.91 -11.70 9.48
CA GLU A 20 -10.05 -10.86 8.68
C GLU A 20 -8.68 -11.50 8.80
N LEU A 21 -8.26 -12.19 7.75
CA LEU A 21 -6.88 -12.62 7.58
C LEU A 21 -6.05 -11.34 7.66
N THR A 22 -5.68 -10.97 8.88
CA THR A 22 -4.83 -9.83 9.14
C THR A 22 -3.47 -10.16 8.57
N HIS A 23 -3.22 -9.72 7.34
CA HIS A 23 -1.90 -9.80 6.77
C HIS A 23 -0.91 -9.12 7.71
N LYS A 24 0.10 -9.87 8.13
CA LYS A 24 1.11 -9.40 9.07
C LYS A 24 1.76 -8.11 8.55
N SER A 25 1.81 -7.10 9.39
CA SER A 25 2.55 -5.88 9.12
C SER A 25 4.05 -6.11 9.27
N ILE A 26 4.82 -5.48 8.39
CA ILE A 26 6.27 -5.40 8.50
C ILE A 26 6.72 -3.94 8.54
N THR A 27 7.86 -3.69 9.16
CA THR A 27 8.47 -2.37 9.20
C THR A 27 9.49 -2.23 8.09
N VAL A 28 9.37 -1.16 7.30
CA VAL A 28 10.26 -0.87 6.18
C VAL A 28 10.69 0.60 6.23
N ARG A 29 11.81 0.89 5.56
CA ARG A 29 12.25 2.26 5.32
C ARG A 29 11.45 2.85 4.18
N THR A 30 10.98 4.09 4.33
CA THR A 30 10.30 4.82 3.26
C THR A 30 11.07 6.04 2.83
N THR A 31 11.05 6.27 1.53
CA THR A 31 11.51 7.47 0.83
C THR A 31 10.45 7.87 -0.18
N TYR A 32 10.66 8.92 -0.93
CA TYR A 32 9.83 9.25 -2.09
C TYR A 32 10.71 9.56 -3.30
N TYR A 33 10.16 9.42 -4.50
CA TYR A 33 10.83 9.78 -5.74
C TYR A 33 9.87 10.50 -6.68
N ASN A 34 10.45 11.27 -7.60
CA ASN A 34 9.70 11.97 -8.64
C ASN A 34 9.91 11.26 -9.98
N PRO A 35 8.91 11.26 -10.87
CA PRO A 35 9.00 10.62 -12.18
C PRO A 35 9.77 11.52 -13.17
N VAL A 36 11.02 11.75 -12.89
CA VAL A 36 11.93 12.58 -13.67
C VAL A 36 13.20 11.81 -14.03
N SER A 37 13.79 12.10 -15.19
CA SER A 37 14.94 11.36 -15.74
C SER A 37 16.16 11.35 -14.83
N SER A 38 16.36 12.38 -14.01
CA SER A 38 17.46 12.45 -13.05
C SER A 38 17.33 11.46 -11.87
N GLN A 39 16.14 10.93 -11.62
CA GLN A 39 15.85 10.00 -10.51
C GLN A 39 15.49 8.58 -10.95
N CYS A 40 15.25 8.39 -12.25
CA CYS A 40 14.79 7.13 -12.81
C CYS A 40 15.71 6.66 -13.93
N SER A 41 15.91 5.35 -14.09
CA SER A 41 16.52 4.75 -15.26
C SER A 41 15.49 4.54 -16.36
N GLY A 42 15.87 4.76 -17.63
CA GLY A 42 14.96 4.65 -18.77
C GLY A 42 13.89 5.74 -18.82
N ASN A 43 12.69 5.39 -19.26
CA ASN A 43 11.56 6.33 -19.32
C ASN A 43 10.97 6.54 -17.92
N PRO A 44 11.04 7.76 -17.36
CA PRO A 44 10.56 8.03 -16.00
C PRO A 44 9.04 7.92 -15.84
N LEU A 45 8.27 7.89 -16.93
CA LEU A 45 6.82 7.76 -16.92
C LEU A 45 6.34 6.31 -17.07
N ILE A 46 7.24 5.35 -17.14
CA ILE A 46 6.93 3.92 -17.21
C ILE A 46 7.60 3.22 -16.03
N THR A 47 6.79 2.52 -15.24
CA THR A 47 7.28 1.76 -14.09
C THR A 47 7.87 0.41 -14.50
N ALA A 48 8.49 -0.31 -13.56
CA ALA A 48 9.13 -1.60 -13.82
C ALA A 48 8.16 -2.67 -14.33
N ASP A 49 6.88 -2.61 -13.97
CA ASP A 49 5.84 -3.52 -14.47
C ASP A 49 5.20 -3.06 -15.80
N GLY A 50 5.70 -1.99 -16.40
CA GLY A 50 5.19 -1.43 -17.66
C GLY A 50 4.00 -0.49 -17.51
N SER A 51 3.60 -0.16 -16.31
CA SER A 51 2.50 0.78 -16.06
C SER A 51 2.91 2.21 -16.43
N LYS A 52 1.98 2.94 -17.06
CA LYS A 52 2.19 4.34 -17.45
C LYS A 52 1.75 5.28 -16.35
N ILE A 53 2.61 6.21 -15.96
CA ILE A 53 2.31 7.23 -14.95
C ILE A 53 1.56 8.38 -15.61
N SER A 54 0.33 8.66 -15.15
CA SER A 54 -0.38 9.88 -15.48
C SER A 54 0.08 10.99 -14.54
N LEU A 55 0.81 11.98 -15.06
CA LEU A 55 1.29 13.11 -14.26
C LEU A 55 0.14 13.92 -13.67
N GLN A 56 -0.96 14.06 -14.39
CA GLN A 56 -2.14 14.78 -13.91
C GLN A 56 -2.79 14.06 -12.73
N LYS A 57 -2.99 12.75 -12.82
CA LYS A 57 -3.56 11.95 -11.73
C LYS A 57 -2.63 11.88 -10.52
N LEU A 58 -1.32 11.83 -10.76
CA LEU A 58 -0.33 11.89 -9.69
C LEU A 58 -0.38 13.24 -8.96
N LYS A 59 -0.44 14.34 -9.72
CA LYS A 59 -0.48 15.69 -9.16
C LYS A 59 -1.72 15.94 -8.31
N ASN A 60 -2.87 15.43 -8.73
CA ASN A 60 -4.14 15.65 -8.02
C ASN A 60 -4.44 14.59 -6.94
N GLY A 61 -3.53 13.66 -6.69
CA GLY A 61 -3.65 12.66 -5.62
C GLY A 61 -4.49 11.43 -5.96
N GLU A 62 -4.94 11.27 -7.20
CA GLU A 62 -5.70 10.09 -7.63
C GLU A 62 -4.81 8.86 -7.81
N LEU A 63 -3.54 9.06 -8.17
CA LEU A 63 -2.59 7.99 -8.40
C LEU A 63 -1.68 7.83 -7.17
N LYS A 64 -1.85 6.72 -6.45
CA LYS A 64 -1.08 6.37 -5.26
C LYS A 64 -0.28 5.10 -5.52
N TRP A 65 0.93 5.26 -6.01
CA TRP A 65 1.82 4.17 -6.36
C TRP A 65 3.12 4.22 -5.58
N VAL A 66 3.73 3.06 -5.40
CA VAL A 66 5.04 2.92 -4.76
C VAL A 66 5.94 1.99 -5.56
N ALA A 67 7.24 2.23 -5.47
CA ALA A 67 8.27 1.24 -5.76
C ALA A 67 8.56 0.43 -4.50
N ILE A 68 8.96 -0.81 -4.68
CA ILE A 68 9.36 -1.70 -3.59
C ILE A 68 10.76 -2.25 -3.82
N SER A 69 11.49 -2.53 -2.75
CA SER A 69 12.79 -3.19 -2.86
C SER A 69 12.64 -4.64 -3.35
N ARG A 70 13.61 -5.11 -4.10
CA ARG A 70 13.57 -6.42 -4.79
C ARG A 70 13.38 -7.60 -3.87
N ASP A 71 13.93 -7.54 -2.67
CA ASP A 71 13.81 -8.57 -1.65
C ASP A 71 12.39 -8.78 -1.15
N LEU A 72 11.51 -7.80 -1.32
CA LEU A 72 10.10 -7.86 -0.89
C LEU A 72 9.13 -8.23 -2.02
N LEU A 73 9.56 -8.31 -3.29
CA LEU A 73 8.68 -8.58 -4.43
C LEU A 73 7.95 -9.91 -4.35
N LYS A 74 8.54 -10.93 -3.75
CA LYS A 74 7.88 -12.22 -3.58
C LYS A 74 6.67 -12.12 -2.65
N GLN A 75 6.80 -11.35 -1.58
CA GLN A 75 5.74 -11.13 -0.60
C GLN A 75 4.72 -10.10 -1.07
N PHE A 76 5.18 -9.06 -1.77
CA PHE A 76 4.38 -7.95 -2.28
C PHE A 76 4.62 -7.77 -3.78
N PRO A 77 4.04 -8.62 -4.64
CA PRO A 77 4.27 -8.55 -6.08
C PRO A 77 3.67 -7.29 -6.71
N HIS A 78 4.16 -6.94 -7.90
CA HIS A 78 3.56 -5.87 -8.70
C HIS A 78 2.06 -6.07 -8.88
N GLY A 79 1.29 -5.00 -8.78
CA GLY A 79 -0.17 -5.00 -8.81
C GLY A 79 -0.84 -5.24 -7.45
N SER A 80 -0.09 -5.64 -6.43
CA SER A 80 -0.66 -5.76 -5.08
C SER A 80 -0.84 -4.39 -4.44
N LYS A 81 -1.80 -4.33 -3.51
CA LYS A 81 -2.08 -3.13 -2.70
C LYS A 81 -1.51 -3.31 -1.30
N ILE A 82 -0.93 -2.25 -0.78
CA ILE A 82 -0.42 -2.20 0.58
C ILE A 82 -1.03 -1.02 1.32
N LYS A 83 -1.27 -1.21 2.61
CA LYS A 83 -1.57 -0.11 3.53
C LYS A 83 -0.27 0.36 4.18
N VAL A 84 0.02 1.64 4.03
CA VAL A 84 1.17 2.32 4.64
C VAL A 84 0.70 3.08 5.87
N VAL A 85 1.38 2.89 6.99
CA VAL A 85 1.14 3.64 8.22
C VAL A 85 2.44 4.24 8.71
N SER A 86 2.51 5.57 8.70
CA SER A 86 3.60 6.37 9.26
C SER A 86 3.12 7.09 10.51
N LYS A 87 3.84 6.91 11.61
CA LYS A 87 3.58 7.68 12.84
C LYS A 87 4.16 9.09 12.73
N LYS A 88 5.30 9.22 12.08
CA LYS A 88 6.02 10.49 11.92
C LYS A 88 5.36 11.42 10.90
N HIS A 89 4.83 10.85 9.82
CA HIS A 89 4.20 11.58 8.71
C HIS A 89 2.84 10.99 8.37
N PRO A 90 1.81 11.22 9.21
CA PRO A 90 0.48 10.62 9.01
C PRO A 90 -0.21 11.04 7.72
N GLU A 91 0.23 12.12 7.08
CA GLU A 91 -0.25 12.58 5.77
C GLU A 91 0.00 11.58 4.62
N ILE A 92 0.98 10.67 4.78
CA ILE A 92 1.23 9.62 3.79
C ILE A 92 0.48 8.32 4.08
N ASN A 93 -0.25 8.24 5.17
CA ASN A 93 -1.04 7.06 5.48
C ASN A 93 -2.08 6.78 4.41
N GLY A 94 -2.22 5.55 4.00
CA GLY A 94 -3.21 5.16 3.00
C GLY A 94 -2.85 3.87 2.28
N VAL A 95 -3.64 3.57 1.26
CA VAL A 95 -3.47 2.40 0.40
C VAL A 95 -2.75 2.80 -0.88
N TYR A 96 -1.70 2.07 -1.20
CA TYR A 96 -0.86 2.28 -2.39
C TYR A 96 -0.81 1.00 -3.21
N GLU A 97 -0.67 1.15 -4.53
CA GLU A 97 -0.41 0.05 -5.45
C GLU A 97 1.08 -0.04 -5.77
N ILE A 98 1.60 -1.26 -5.83
CA ILE A 98 2.99 -1.53 -6.17
C ILE A 98 3.12 -1.71 -7.68
N HIS A 99 3.82 -0.80 -8.35
CA HIS A 99 4.05 -0.87 -9.80
C HIS A 99 5.51 -0.72 -10.19
N ASP A 100 6.37 -0.35 -9.26
CA ASP A 100 7.77 -0.09 -9.56
C ASP A 100 8.71 -0.88 -8.63
N THR A 101 9.97 -0.94 -9.02
CA THR A 101 11.01 -1.66 -8.30
C THR A 101 12.18 -0.73 -8.02
N MET A 102 12.61 -0.72 -6.76
CA MET A 102 13.79 0.05 -6.35
C MET A 102 15.08 -0.60 -6.87
N GLY A 103 16.14 0.18 -6.97
CA GLY A 103 17.46 -0.30 -7.35
C GLY A 103 17.98 -1.42 -6.44
N PRO A 104 18.97 -2.22 -6.92
CA PRO A 104 19.40 -3.45 -6.22
C PRO A 104 20.07 -3.22 -4.86
N LYS A 105 20.48 -1.99 -4.56
CA LYS A 105 21.10 -1.63 -3.28
C LYS A 105 20.09 -1.51 -2.13
N HIS A 106 18.80 -1.37 -2.43
CA HIS A 106 17.74 -1.16 -1.44
C HIS A 106 17.19 -2.49 -0.94
N THR A 107 17.02 -2.58 0.38
CA THR A 107 16.40 -3.72 1.07
C THR A 107 15.38 -3.20 2.07
N TYR A 108 14.33 -3.99 2.32
CA TYR A 108 13.26 -3.63 3.26
C TYR A 108 12.81 -2.17 3.14
N SER A 109 12.52 -1.78 1.90
CA SER A 109 12.25 -0.37 1.59
C SER A 109 11.09 -0.24 0.62
N ILE A 110 10.38 0.89 0.73
CA ILE A 110 9.45 1.40 -0.27
C ILE A 110 9.84 2.82 -0.66
N ASP A 111 9.45 3.22 -1.86
CA ASP A 111 9.70 4.54 -2.41
C ASP A 111 8.40 5.08 -2.99
N ILE A 112 7.85 6.12 -2.36
CA ILE A 112 6.54 6.67 -2.73
C ILE A 112 6.69 7.55 -3.95
N LEU A 113 5.90 7.27 -5.00
CA LEU A 113 5.84 8.11 -6.19
C LEU A 113 5.14 9.42 -5.87
N ALA A 114 5.82 10.55 -6.11
CA ALA A 114 5.31 11.87 -5.84
C ALA A 114 5.55 12.80 -7.04
N HIS A 115 4.58 13.70 -7.31
CA HIS A 115 4.77 14.70 -8.34
C HIS A 115 5.81 15.73 -7.90
N GLN A 116 6.71 16.10 -8.81
CA GLN A 116 7.82 17.03 -8.52
C GLN A 116 7.36 18.41 -8.03
N SER A 117 6.14 18.85 -8.37
CA SER A 117 5.57 20.11 -7.89
C SER A 117 5.30 20.14 -6.38
N LYS A 118 5.31 18.99 -5.72
CA LYS A 118 5.09 18.89 -4.26
C LYS A 118 6.31 19.32 -3.45
N GLY A 119 7.47 19.46 -4.09
CA GLY A 119 8.71 19.83 -3.40
C GLY A 119 9.21 18.74 -2.43
N HIS A 120 9.91 19.16 -1.38
CA HIS A 120 10.36 18.26 -0.33
C HIS A 120 9.19 17.82 0.55
N LEU A 121 8.99 16.50 0.67
CA LEU A 121 7.89 15.95 1.46
C LEU A 121 8.35 15.50 2.85
N PHE A 122 9.37 14.67 2.92
CA PHE A 122 9.86 14.10 4.17
C PHE A 122 11.26 13.49 3.98
N GLY A 123 11.99 13.36 5.08
CA GLY A 123 13.21 12.56 5.11
C GLY A 123 12.91 11.06 5.25
N ALA A 124 13.89 10.23 4.91
CA ALA A 124 13.78 8.79 5.08
C ALA A 124 13.42 8.43 6.53
N HIS A 125 12.43 7.57 6.71
CA HIS A 125 11.97 7.12 8.02
C HIS A 125 11.32 5.73 7.94
N LEU A 126 11.00 5.16 9.08
CA LEU A 126 10.37 3.84 9.16
C LEU A 126 8.85 3.95 9.15
N VAL A 127 8.24 3.07 8.40
CA VAL A 127 6.77 2.91 8.31
C VAL A 127 6.40 1.45 8.45
N SER A 128 5.14 1.21 8.78
CA SER A 128 4.55 -0.12 8.74
C SER A 128 3.83 -0.32 7.40
N ILE A 129 4.01 -1.47 6.78
CA ILE A 129 3.23 -1.86 5.61
C ILE A 129 2.58 -3.22 5.83
N ARG A 130 1.40 -3.40 5.27
CA ARG A 130 0.72 -4.70 5.19
C ARG A 130 -0.02 -4.83 3.86
N LYS A 131 -0.13 -6.05 3.38
CA LYS A 131 -0.92 -6.34 2.19
C LYS A 131 -2.40 -6.15 2.50
N VAL A 132 -3.15 -5.57 1.57
CA VAL A 132 -4.61 -5.45 1.63
C VAL A 132 -5.23 -6.18 0.45
N LYS A 133 -6.47 -6.63 0.63
CA LYS A 133 -7.23 -7.31 -0.43
C LYS A 133 -7.75 -6.32 -1.46
#